data_d94eafb6dcc7a5d4aafc9a722a0151ee
#
_entry.id   d94eafb6dcc7a5d4aafc9a722a0151ee
#
_cell.length_a   1.000
_cell.length_b   1.000
_cell.length_c   1.000
_cell.angle_alpha   90.00
_cell.angle_beta   90.00
_cell.angle_gamma   90.00
#
_symmetry.space_group_name_H-M   'P 1'
#
loop_
_entity.id
_entity.type
_entity.pdbx_description
1 polymer ?
#
loop_
_entity_poly.entity_id
_entity_poly.type
_entity_poly.pdbx_seq_one_letter_code
_entity_poly.pdbx_strand_id
1 'polypeptide(L)'
;GESARRNILFAEATALETLPRVEAFLLDKTGTLTVGEPRVVSVRPTEAAAGEDEVLALAAAAEWNSEHPIGRAIYNEAAVRDLTVPVPGDVAYSPGAGVSTHIEGRRITVGRCRGQGHQAERDTPGCEDEAALSAESDPEAPSATSVVEVRADGQLLGTIALADRLRQGAATAVRDLGDMGLEVLMLTGDSAASARHVAGLLGLTEEQV
;
A
#
# COMPACT_ATOMS: atom_id res chain seq x y z
N GLY A 1 27.90 8.42 -23.18
CA GLY A 1 28.76 8.23 -22.02
C GLY A 1 28.38 6.98 -21.24
N GLU A 2 29.08 6.67 -20.17
CA GLU A 2 28.84 5.48 -19.31
C GLU A 2 27.39 5.47 -18.73
N SER A 3 26.89 6.64 -18.34
CA SER A 3 25.52 6.79 -17.83
C SER A 3 24.46 6.33 -18.85
N ALA A 4 24.62 6.69 -20.12
CA ALA A 4 23.68 6.29 -21.18
C ALA A 4 23.70 4.77 -21.43
N ARG A 5 24.84 4.09 -21.24
CA ARG A 5 24.95 2.63 -21.31
C ARG A 5 24.20 1.92 -20.18
N ARG A 6 23.98 2.63 -19.07
CA ARG A 6 23.21 2.15 -17.91
C ARG A 6 21.77 2.66 -17.91
N ASN A 7 21.28 3.18 -19.03
CA ASN A 7 19.95 3.80 -19.19
C ASN A 7 19.69 4.98 -18.22
N ILE A 8 20.75 5.70 -17.84
CA ILE A 8 20.64 6.91 -17.02
C ILE A 8 20.76 8.12 -17.97
N LEU A 9 19.69 8.91 -18.01
CA LEU A 9 19.63 10.16 -18.79
C LEU A 9 19.62 11.33 -17.82
N PHE A 10 20.52 12.29 -18.06
CA PHE A 10 20.52 13.57 -17.35
C PHE A 10 19.82 14.61 -18.20
N ALA A 11 18.79 15.26 -17.64
CA ALA A 11 18.08 16.34 -18.32
C ALA A 11 18.97 17.58 -18.46
N GLU A 12 19.85 17.80 -17.49
CA GLU A 12 20.73 18.96 -17.45
C GLU A 12 22.16 18.55 -17.05
N ALA A 13 23.16 19.19 -17.64
CA ALA A 13 24.57 18.95 -17.31
C ALA A 13 24.92 19.38 -15.86
N THR A 14 24.23 20.39 -15.35
CA THR A 14 24.39 20.90 -13.98
C THR A 14 24.07 19.84 -12.91
N ALA A 15 23.19 18.87 -13.21
CA ALA A 15 22.91 17.76 -12.32
C ALA A 15 24.17 16.92 -12.04
N LEU A 16 25.02 16.70 -13.06
CA LEU A 16 26.28 15.97 -12.88
C LEU A 16 27.29 16.72 -12.00
N GLU A 17 27.29 18.06 -12.07
CA GLU A 17 28.16 18.90 -11.24
C GLU A 17 27.69 18.98 -9.79
N THR A 18 26.38 18.80 -9.57
CA THR A 18 25.76 18.89 -8.25
C THR A 18 25.82 17.56 -7.51
N LEU A 19 25.71 16.41 -8.20
CA LEU A 19 25.76 15.07 -7.61
C LEU A 19 26.89 14.85 -6.60
N PRO A 20 28.14 15.29 -6.85
CA PRO A 20 29.22 15.11 -5.85
C PRO A 20 29.07 15.89 -4.56
N ARG A 21 28.08 16.79 -4.48
CA ARG A 21 27.78 17.61 -3.30
C ARG A 21 26.53 17.16 -2.57
N VAL A 22 25.88 16.11 -3.05
CA VAL A 22 24.71 15.52 -2.37
C VAL A 22 25.16 14.84 -1.11
N GLU A 23 24.53 15.17 0.00
CA GLU A 23 24.80 14.61 1.32
C GLU A 23 23.70 13.65 1.76
N ALA A 24 22.48 13.81 1.23
CA ALA A 24 21.33 12.98 1.57
C ALA A 24 20.49 12.62 0.36
N PHE A 25 19.90 11.42 0.39
CA PHE A 25 18.91 10.93 -0.56
C PHE A 25 17.57 10.75 0.13
N LEU A 26 16.53 11.41 -0.38
CA LEU A 26 15.15 11.15 -0.01
C LEU A 26 14.55 10.23 -1.05
N LEU A 27 14.22 9.01 -0.64
CA LEU A 27 13.66 7.98 -1.51
C LEU A 27 12.17 7.79 -1.20
N ASP A 28 11.34 8.02 -2.21
CA ASP A 28 9.92 7.67 -2.09
C ASP A 28 9.77 6.15 -1.98
N LYS A 29 8.87 5.70 -1.10
CA LYS A 29 8.61 4.28 -0.92
C LYS A 29 7.90 3.70 -2.15
N THR A 30 6.74 4.26 -2.50
CA THR A 30 5.82 3.63 -3.45
C THR A 30 6.24 3.87 -4.91
N GLY A 31 6.51 2.76 -5.62
CA GLY A 31 6.96 2.83 -7.02
C GLY A 31 8.44 3.15 -7.21
N THR A 32 9.18 3.54 -6.14
CA THR A 32 10.64 3.75 -6.15
C THR A 32 11.34 2.60 -5.44
N LEU A 33 11.19 2.48 -4.13
CA LEU A 33 11.72 1.36 -3.34
C LEU A 33 10.89 0.09 -3.52
N THR A 34 9.60 0.24 -3.80
CA THR A 34 8.69 -0.86 -4.14
C THR A 34 8.38 -0.87 -5.64
N VAL A 35 7.76 -1.96 -6.10
CA VAL A 35 7.38 -2.13 -7.51
C VAL A 35 6.25 -1.17 -7.90
N GLY A 36 5.39 -0.79 -6.95
CA GLY A 36 4.19 0.03 -7.20
C GLY A 36 3.00 -0.82 -7.68
N GLU A 37 3.06 -2.13 -7.47
CA GLU A 37 2.02 -3.09 -7.83
C GLU A 37 1.55 -3.84 -6.58
N PRO A 38 0.71 -3.22 -5.74
CA PRO A 38 0.20 -3.87 -4.54
C PRO A 38 -0.61 -5.12 -4.90
N ARG A 39 -0.59 -6.11 -4.00
CA ARG A 39 -1.39 -7.32 -4.09
C ARG A 39 -2.15 -7.54 -2.79
N VAL A 40 -3.33 -8.12 -2.87
CA VAL A 40 -4.08 -8.54 -1.68
C VAL A 40 -3.31 -9.70 -1.02
N VAL A 41 -3.01 -9.56 0.26
CA VAL A 41 -2.32 -10.59 1.05
C VAL A 41 -3.23 -11.24 2.06
N SER A 42 -4.26 -10.55 2.55
CA SER A 42 -5.29 -11.16 3.38
C SER A 42 -6.62 -10.41 3.25
N VAL A 43 -7.70 -11.16 3.45
CA VAL A 43 -9.06 -10.63 3.59
C VAL A 43 -9.60 -11.16 4.91
N ARG A 44 -10.06 -10.26 5.79
CA ARG A 44 -10.60 -10.64 7.11
C ARG A 44 -12.03 -10.17 7.23
N PRO A 45 -13.00 -11.08 7.12
CA PRO A 45 -14.39 -10.77 7.32
C PRO A 45 -14.70 -10.57 8.81
N THR A 46 -15.68 -9.72 9.12
CA THR A 46 -16.34 -9.70 10.43
C THR A 46 -17.53 -10.67 10.45
N GLU A 47 -18.17 -10.83 11.60
CA GLU A 47 -19.41 -11.62 11.71
C GLU A 47 -20.57 -11.05 10.88
N ALA A 48 -20.46 -9.82 10.38
CA ALA A 48 -21.46 -9.16 9.55
C ALA A 48 -21.39 -9.56 8.08
N ALA A 49 -20.32 -10.24 7.65
CA ALA A 49 -20.14 -10.74 6.29
C ALA A 49 -20.28 -12.26 6.25
N ALA A 50 -20.71 -12.80 5.09
CA ALA A 50 -20.79 -14.25 4.90
C ALA A 50 -19.40 -14.92 4.77
N GLY A 51 -18.34 -14.15 4.53
CA GLY A 51 -16.97 -14.65 4.43
C GLY A 51 -16.05 -13.71 3.65
N GLU A 52 -14.83 -14.16 3.41
CA GLU A 52 -13.80 -13.41 2.67
C GLU A 52 -14.25 -13.03 1.26
N ASP A 53 -14.91 -13.96 0.56
CA ASP A 53 -15.31 -13.80 -0.83
C ASP A 53 -16.39 -12.71 -1.00
N GLU A 54 -17.33 -12.59 -0.02
CA GLU A 54 -18.29 -11.49 -0.02
C GLU A 54 -17.59 -10.14 0.15
N VAL A 55 -16.68 -10.03 1.12
CA VAL A 55 -15.93 -8.79 1.38
C VAL A 55 -15.14 -8.39 0.14
N LEU A 56 -14.45 -9.34 -0.48
CA LEU A 56 -13.62 -9.08 -1.66
C LEU A 56 -14.48 -8.73 -2.90
N ALA A 57 -15.59 -9.44 -3.14
CA ALA A 57 -16.46 -9.18 -4.28
C ALA A 57 -17.14 -7.81 -4.19
N LEU A 58 -17.60 -7.40 -2.99
CA LEU A 58 -18.19 -6.08 -2.77
C LEU A 58 -17.15 -4.96 -2.91
N ALA A 59 -15.94 -5.19 -2.40
CA ALA A 59 -14.84 -4.24 -2.58
C ALA A 59 -14.44 -4.11 -4.06
N ALA A 60 -14.34 -5.21 -4.78
CA ALA A 60 -14.04 -5.22 -6.21
C ALA A 60 -15.13 -4.50 -7.03
N ALA A 61 -16.40 -4.65 -6.66
CA ALA A 61 -17.48 -3.91 -7.29
C ALA A 61 -17.37 -2.39 -7.07
N ALA A 62 -17.03 -1.95 -5.86
CA ALA A 62 -16.82 -0.54 -5.58
C ALA A 62 -15.62 0.04 -6.34
N GLU A 63 -14.59 -0.76 -6.58
CA GLU A 63 -13.35 -0.39 -7.28
C GLU A 63 -13.39 -0.74 -8.79
N TRP A 64 -14.54 -1.07 -9.34
CA TRP A 64 -14.74 -1.58 -10.71
C TRP A 64 -13.96 -0.83 -11.80
N ASN A 65 -13.92 0.50 -11.76
CA ASN A 65 -13.21 1.35 -12.72
C ASN A 65 -12.10 2.16 -12.07
N SER A 66 -11.57 1.71 -10.93
CA SER A 66 -10.54 2.44 -10.21
C SER A 66 -9.20 2.40 -10.98
N GLU A 67 -8.63 3.58 -11.22
CA GLU A 67 -7.25 3.70 -11.71
C GLU A 67 -6.23 3.61 -10.57
N HIS A 68 -6.70 3.64 -9.31
CA HIS A 68 -5.82 3.58 -8.15
C HIS A 68 -5.20 2.18 -8.02
N PRO A 69 -3.89 2.06 -7.72
CA PRO A 69 -3.22 0.75 -7.62
C PRO A 69 -3.89 -0.23 -6.64
N ILE A 70 -4.38 0.26 -5.50
CA ILE A 70 -5.11 -0.54 -4.51
C ILE A 70 -6.41 -1.09 -5.10
N GLY A 71 -7.21 -0.26 -5.76
CA GLY A 71 -8.48 -0.70 -6.36
C GLY A 71 -8.26 -1.74 -7.44
N ARG A 72 -7.26 -1.54 -8.29
CA ARG A 72 -6.87 -2.53 -9.31
C ARG A 72 -6.43 -3.86 -8.69
N ALA A 73 -5.68 -3.81 -7.59
CA ALA A 73 -5.23 -5.01 -6.89
C ALA A 73 -6.42 -5.81 -6.32
N ILE A 74 -7.39 -5.12 -5.71
CA ILE A 74 -8.62 -5.73 -5.18
C ILE A 74 -9.44 -6.38 -6.30
N TYR A 75 -9.64 -5.65 -7.41
CA TYR A 75 -10.38 -6.17 -8.56
C TYR A 75 -9.70 -7.39 -9.20
N ASN A 76 -8.37 -7.34 -9.35
CA ASN A 76 -7.60 -8.44 -9.91
C ASN A 76 -7.64 -9.69 -9.01
N GLU A 77 -7.59 -9.52 -7.68
CA GLU A 77 -7.69 -10.64 -6.74
C GLU A 77 -9.06 -11.31 -6.82
N ALA A 78 -10.15 -10.54 -6.92
CA ALA A 78 -11.48 -11.10 -7.12
C ALA A 78 -11.57 -11.90 -8.43
N ALA A 79 -10.93 -11.42 -9.50
CA ALA A 79 -10.86 -12.14 -10.78
C ALA A 79 -10.01 -13.42 -10.69
N VAL A 80 -8.88 -13.39 -9.95
CA VAL A 80 -8.04 -14.58 -9.72
C VAL A 80 -8.79 -15.65 -8.94
N ARG A 81 -9.64 -15.25 -7.97
CA ARG A 81 -10.50 -16.17 -7.21
C ARG A 81 -11.78 -16.58 -7.96
N ASP A 82 -11.97 -16.16 -9.21
CA ASP A 82 -13.16 -16.41 -10.03
C ASP A 82 -14.47 -15.99 -9.33
N LEU A 83 -14.43 -14.89 -8.59
CA LEU A 83 -15.59 -14.39 -7.87
C LEU A 83 -16.55 -13.67 -8.80
N THR A 84 -17.85 -13.87 -8.58
CA THR A 84 -18.89 -13.08 -9.23
C THR A 84 -18.93 -11.69 -8.62
N VAL A 85 -18.39 -10.71 -9.33
CA VAL A 85 -18.40 -9.31 -8.90
C VAL A 85 -19.75 -8.69 -9.24
N PRO A 86 -20.53 -8.20 -8.25
CA PRO A 86 -21.83 -7.59 -8.53
C PRO A 86 -21.66 -6.28 -9.31
N VAL A 87 -22.67 -5.95 -10.13
CA VAL A 87 -22.65 -4.71 -10.90
C VAL A 87 -22.87 -3.53 -9.97
N PRO A 88 -21.92 -2.58 -9.87
CA PRO A 88 -22.10 -1.40 -9.03
C PRO A 88 -23.10 -0.43 -9.66
N GLY A 89 -23.77 0.36 -8.82
CA GLY A 89 -24.44 1.57 -9.24
C GLY A 89 -23.45 2.70 -9.53
N ASP A 90 -23.89 3.94 -9.35
CA ASP A 90 -22.99 5.09 -9.48
C ASP A 90 -21.86 5.01 -8.46
N VAL A 91 -20.62 5.09 -8.94
CA VAL A 91 -19.43 5.08 -8.11
C VAL A 91 -19.01 6.51 -7.82
N ALA A 92 -18.87 6.86 -6.54
CA ALA A 92 -18.41 8.16 -6.08
C ALA A 92 -17.05 8.02 -5.37
N TYR A 93 -16.08 8.78 -5.83
CA TYR A 93 -14.77 8.88 -5.19
C TYR A 93 -14.71 10.13 -4.29
N SER A 94 -14.24 9.94 -3.07
CA SER A 94 -14.03 11.02 -2.09
C SER A 94 -12.56 11.05 -1.66
N PRO A 95 -11.80 12.11 -1.99
CA PRO A 95 -10.40 12.21 -1.61
C PRO A 95 -10.21 12.02 -0.10
N GLY A 96 -9.31 11.10 0.29
CA GLY A 96 -9.02 10.78 1.68
C GLY A 96 -10.04 9.87 2.40
N ALA A 97 -11.25 9.71 1.85
CA ALA A 97 -12.30 8.83 2.41
C ALA A 97 -12.46 7.50 1.65
N GLY A 98 -12.00 7.45 0.38
CA GLY A 98 -12.11 6.26 -0.45
C GLY A 98 -13.23 6.33 -1.49
N VAL A 99 -13.77 5.17 -1.85
CA VAL A 99 -14.80 5.00 -2.87
C VAL A 99 -16.11 4.53 -2.25
N SER A 100 -17.23 4.91 -2.83
CA SER A 100 -18.56 4.43 -2.44
C SER A 100 -19.45 4.17 -3.65
N THR A 101 -20.30 3.16 -3.54
CA THR A 101 -21.30 2.79 -4.55
C THR A 101 -22.53 2.17 -3.90
N HIS A 102 -23.57 1.91 -4.69
CA HIS A 102 -24.73 1.15 -4.24
C HIS A 102 -24.78 -0.21 -4.97
N ILE A 103 -24.95 -1.28 -4.22
CA ILE A 103 -25.07 -2.63 -4.69
C ILE A 103 -26.30 -3.25 -4.04
N GLU A 104 -27.28 -3.65 -4.83
CA GLU A 104 -28.54 -4.27 -4.35
C GLU A 104 -29.23 -3.45 -3.25
N GLY A 105 -29.20 -2.11 -3.38
CA GLY A 105 -29.82 -1.19 -2.44
C GLY A 105 -29.00 -0.88 -1.19
N ARG A 106 -27.85 -1.53 -0.98
CA ARG A 106 -26.91 -1.27 0.12
C ARG A 106 -25.81 -0.31 -0.33
N ARG A 107 -25.45 0.64 0.51
CA ARG A 107 -24.31 1.53 0.25
C ARG A 107 -23.01 0.85 0.68
N ILE A 108 -22.18 0.50 -0.29
CA ILE A 108 -20.85 -0.07 -0.03
C ILE A 108 -19.81 1.05 -0.05
N THR A 109 -18.91 1.04 0.92
CA THR A 109 -17.77 1.98 0.98
C THR A 109 -16.47 1.20 1.17
N VAL A 110 -15.44 1.57 0.42
CA VAL A 110 -14.07 1.05 0.55
C VAL A 110 -13.15 2.23 0.80
N GLY A 111 -12.39 2.20 1.88
CA GLY A 111 -11.54 3.32 2.25
C GLY A 111 -10.51 2.95 3.31
N ARG A 112 -9.66 3.92 3.66
CA ARG A 112 -8.65 3.71 4.72
C ARG A 112 -9.31 3.40 6.06
N CYS A 113 -8.65 2.57 6.86
CA CYS A 113 -9.01 2.32 8.25
C CYS A 113 -9.13 3.64 9.03
N ARG A 114 -10.29 3.90 9.65
CA ARG A 114 -10.55 5.16 10.36
C ARG A 114 -9.75 5.34 11.65
N GLY A 115 -9.02 4.31 12.10
CA GLY A 115 -8.19 4.34 13.31
C GLY A 115 -6.86 5.12 13.19
N GLN A 116 -6.49 5.62 12.01
CA GLN A 116 -5.19 6.24 11.76
C GLN A 116 -5.22 7.77 11.59
N GLY A 117 -5.95 8.49 12.40
CA GLY A 117 -5.82 9.94 12.41
C GLY A 117 -7.12 10.68 12.68
N HIS A 118 -7.48 10.78 13.88
CA HIS A 118 -8.19 11.81 14.67
C HIS A 118 -8.90 11.12 15.83
N GLN A 119 -8.82 11.74 17.00
CA GLN A 119 -9.48 11.32 18.25
C GLN A 119 -10.99 11.10 18.03
N ALA A 120 -11.41 9.88 17.71
CA ALA A 120 -12.78 9.45 17.81
C ALA A 120 -12.85 7.91 17.87
N GLU A 121 -13.20 7.43 19.06
CA GLU A 121 -13.68 6.09 19.39
C GLU A 121 -12.71 4.91 19.22
N ARG A 122 -12.11 4.54 20.36
CA ARG A 122 -11.22 3.38 20.59
C ARG A 122 -11.94 2.02 20.61
N ASP A 123 -13.04 1.87 19.90
CA ASP A 123 -13.86 0.65 19.95
C ASP A 123 -13.98 -0.10 18.63
N THR A 124 -12.95 -0.01 17.73
CA THR A 124 -12.91 -0.88 16.57
C THR A 124 -11.77 -1.87 16.73
N PRO A 125 -12.01 -3.12 17.20
CA PRO A 125 -10.98 -4.15 17.22
C PRO A 125 -10.64 -4.52 15.77
N GLY A 126 -9.35 -4.45 15.40
CA GLY A 126 -8.86 -5.02 14.15
C GLY A 126 -7.90 -4.20 13.30
N CYS A 127 -7.66 -2.92 13.60
CA CYS A 127 -6.74 -2.11 12.78
C CYS A 127 -5.33 -1.95 13.35
N GLU A 128 -5.10 -2.27 14.62
CA GLU A 128 -3.81 -1.99 15.28
C GLU A 128 -2.80 -3.15 15.23
N ASP A 129 -3.25 -4.39 15.02
CA ASP A 129 -2.40 -5.58 15.17
C ASP A 129 -2.00 -6.25 13.84
N GLU A 130 -2.42 -5.75 12.69
CA GLU A 130 -2.27 -6.48 11.42
C GLU A 130 -0.93 -6.29 10.71
N ALA A 131 -0.17 -5.27 11.03
CA ALA A 131 1.19 -5.13 10.51
C ALA A 131 2.18 -6.15 11.12
N ALA A 132 1.78 -6.81 12.22
CA ALA A 132 2.64 -7.73 12.98
C ALA A 132 2.49 -9.21 12.58
N LEU A 133 1.48 -9.60 11.80
CA LEU A 133 1.08 -11.01 11.69
C LEU A 133 1.57 -11.77 10.46
N SER A 134 2.36 -11.18 9.57
CA SER A 134 2.89 -11.91 8.40
C SER A 134 4.41 -11.88 8.25
N ALA A 135 5.15 -11.40 9.25
CA ALA A 135 6.61 -11.25 9.18
C ALA A 135 7.41 -12.41 9.79
N GLU A 136 6.77 -13.50 10.20
CA GLU A 136 7.50 -14.66 10.70
C GLU A 136 7.80 -15.63 9.56
N SER A 137 8.98 -15.52 8.98
CA SER A 137 9.76 -16.56 8.31
C SER A 137 10.10 -16.46 6.82
N ASP A 138 9.63 -15.48 6.05
CA ASP A 138 10.05 -15.35 4.65
C ASP A 138 10.56 -13.93 4.35
N PRO A 139 11.88 -13.73 4.09
CA PRO A 139 12.42 -12.43 3.71
C PRO A 139 11.92 -11.91 2.35
N GLU A 140 11.25 -12.73 1.57
CA GLU A 140 10.56 -12.35 0.34
C GLU A 140 9.05 -12.12 0.54
N ALA A 141 8.51 -12.34 1.75
CA ALA A 141 7.10 -12.12 2.02
C ALA A 141 6.75 -10.63 1.86
N PRO A 142 5.70 -10.32 1.11
CA PRO A 142 5.29 -8.94 0.92
C PRO A 142 4.80 -8.35 2.24
N SER A 143 5.43 -7.28 2.68
CA SER A 143 4.99 -6.53 3.86
C SER A 143 3.64 -5.90 3.61
N ALA A 144 2.66 -6.20 4.45
CA ALA A 144 1.39 -5.49 4.40
C ALA A 144 1.65 -3.99 4.60
N THR A 145 1.29 -3.19 3.58
CA THR A 145 1.61 -1.78 3.56
C THR A 145 0.38 -0.91 3.62
N SER A 146 -0.78 -1.46 3.31
CA SER A 146 -2.04 -0.73 3.31
C SER A 146 -3.18 -1.65 3.71
N VAL A 147 -4.05 -1.17 4.60
CA VAL A 147 -5.29 -1.85 4.98
C VAL A 147 -6.46 -0.96 4.61
N VAL A 148 -7.44 -1.54 3.94
CA VAL A 148 -8.70 -0.87 3.61
C VAL A 148 -9.85 -1.56 4.32
N GLU A 149 -10.82 -0.77 4.78
CA GLU A 149 -12.07 -1.23 5.35
C GLU A 149 -13.13 -1.34 4.25
N VAL A 150 -13.93 -2.38 4.32
CA VAL A 150 -15.12 -2.57 3.49
C VAL A 150 -16.34 -2.48 4.40
N ARG A 151 -17.24 -1.54 4.09
CA ARG A 151 -18.44 -1.31 4.91
C ARG A 151 -19.70 -1.36 4.04
N ALA A 152 -20.78 -1.85 4.61
CA ALA A 152 -22.12 -1.76 4.03
C ALA A 152 -23.03 -0.98 4.97
N ASP A 153 -23.67 0.07 4.47
CA ASP A 153 -24.54 0.98 5.25
C ASP A 153 -23.88 1.48 6.55
N GLY A 154 -22.55 1.67 6.50
CA GLY A 154 -21.73 2.09 7.65
C GLY A 154 -21.25 0.96 8.56
N GLN A 155 -21.82 -0.24 8.48
CA GLN A 155 -21.36 -1.41 9.24
C GLN A 155 -20.11 -2.01 8.60
N LEU A 156 -19.08 -2.30 9.40
CA LEU A 156 -17.86 -2.96 8.93
C LEU A 156 -18.16 -4.41 8.55
N LEU A 157 -17.88 -4.75 7.30
CA LEU A 157 -17.95 -6.13 6.79
C LEU A 157 -16.62 -6.86 6.92
N GLY A 158 -15.51 -6.13 6.77
CA GLY A 158 -14.18 -6.71 6.87
C GLY A 158 -13.10 -5.74 6.47
N THR A 159 -11.87 -6.24 6.52
CA THR A 159 -10.66 -5.53 6.09
C THR A 159 -9.93 -6.32 5.00
N ILE A 160 -9.27 -5.59 4.10
CA ILE A 160 -8.42 -6.15 3.06
C ILE A 160 -7.02 -5.56 3.26
N ALA A 161 -6.04 -6.42 3.53
CA ALA A 161 -4.65 -6.03 3.63
C ALA A 161 -3.97 -6.21 2.26
N LEU A 162 -3.22 -5.19 1.86
CA LEU A 162 -2.47 -5.18 0.61
C LEU A 162 -0.99 -4.96 0.91
N ALA A 163 -0.14 -5.59 0.12
CA ALA A 163 1.30 -5.44 0.21
C ALA A 163 1.90 -5.10 -1.16
N ASP A 164 2.90 -4.24 -1.14
CA ASP A 164 3.69 -3.94 -2.32
C ASP A 164 5.10 -4.51 -2.13
N ARG A 165 5.59 -5.17 -3.14
CA ARG A 165 6.88 -5.87 -3.08
C ARG A 165 8.03 -4.87 -3.24
N LEU A 166 9.08 -5.02 -2.43
CA LEU A 166 10.33 -4.29 -2.64
C LEU A 166 10.92 -4.61 -4.02
N ARG A 167 11.49 -3.61 -4.66
CA ARG A 167 12.25 -3.83 -5.89
C ARG A 167 13.48 -4.68 -5.59
N GLN A 168 13.77 -5.59 -6.50
CA GLN A 168 15.02 -6.33 -6.45
C GLN A 168 16.20 -5.34 -6.45
N GLY A 169 17.05 -5.45 -5.44
CA GLY A 169 18.22 -4.58 -5.27
C GLY A 169 17.94 -3.29 -4.48
N ALA A 170 16.72 -2.99 -4.04
CA ALA A 170 16.44 -1.80 -3.24
C ALA A 170 17.27 -1.74 -1.96
N ALA A 171 17.31 -2.82 -1.18
CA ALA A 171 18.14 -2.91 0.02
C ALA A 171 19.63 -2.79 -0.28
N THR A 172 20.10 -3.34 -1.40
CA THR A 172 21.50 -3.18 -1.83
C THR A 172 21.79 -1.72 -2.19
N ALA A 173 20.91 -1.06 -2.94
CA ALA A 173 21.10 0.34 -3.31
C ALA A 173 21.14 1.27 -2.09
N VAL A 174 20.24 1.04 -1.11
CA VAL A 174 20.23 1.80 0.15
C VAL A 174 21.55 1.62 0.90
N ARG A 175 22.04 0.39 1.02
CA ARG A 175 23.31 0.10 1.66
C ARG A 175 24.49 0.75 0.93
N ASP A 176 24.55 0.60 -0.40
CA ASP A 176 25.64 1.16 -1.22
C ASP A 176 25.70 2.69 -1.09
N LEU A 177 24.55 3.38 -1.01
CA LEU A 177 24.49 4.81 -0.75
C LEU A 177 25.05 5.14 0.66
N GLY A 178 24.66 4.36 1.67
CA GLY A 178 25.20 4.52 3.04
C GLY A 178 26.71 4.28 3.10
N ASP A 179 27.22 3.26 2.40
CA ASP A 179 28.66 2.96 2.31
C ASP A 179 29.46 4.08 1.61
N MET A 180 28.80 4.86 0.75
CA MET A 180 29.35 6.08 0.15
C MET A 180 29.36 7.28 1.11
N GLY A 181 28.84 7.13 2.33
CA GLY A 181 28.74 8.19 3.33
C GLY A 181 27.55 9.12 3.15
N LEU A 182 26.55 8.71 2.36
CA LEU A 182 25.34 9.49 2.12
C LEU A 182 24.25 9.12 3.13
N GLU A 183 23.53 10.11 3.61
CA GLU A 183 22.33 9.89 4.41
C GLU A 183 21.19 9.39 3.49
N VAL A 184 20.51 8.33 3.88
CA VAL A 184 19.35 7.83 3.13
C VAL A 184 18.10 7.94 4.00
N LEU A 185 17.10 8.65 3.50
CA LEU A 185 15.83 8.88 4.16
C LEU A 185 14.71 8.30 3.29
N MET A 186 13.76 7.60 3.90
CA MET A 186 12.57 7.10 3.21
C MET A 186 11.38 8.03 3.45
N LEU A 187 10.73 8.44 2.37
CA LEU A 187 9.48 9.18 2.42
C LEU A 187 8.31 8.24 2.14
N THR A 188 7.27 8.32 2.96
CA THR A 188 6.06 7.54 2.77
C THR A 188 4.84 8.25 3.35
N GLY A 189 3.69 8.06 2.70
CA GLY A 189 2.38 8.48 3.23
C GLY A 189 1.65 7.35 3.98
N ASP A 190 2.32 6.23 4.22
CA ASP A 190 1.74 5.06 4.90
C ASP A 190 1.72 5.24 6.43
N SER A 191 1.16 4.24 7.11
CA SER A 191 1.19 4.19 8.56
C SER A 191 2.63 4.03 9.08
N ALA A 192 2.90 4.54 10.28
CA ALA A 192 4.19 4.40 10.93
C ALA A 192 4.63 2.93 11.09
N ALA A 193 3.69 2.01 11.30
CA ALA A 193 3.99 0.58 11.40
C ALA A 193 4.49 0.01 10.07
N SER A 194 3.80 0.32 8.97
CA SER A 194 4.19 -0.07 7.61
C SER A 194 5.56 0.53 7.24
N ALA A 195 5.77 1.80 7.58
CA ALA A 195 7.02 2.50 7.31
C ALA A 195 8.20 1.85 8.05
N ARG A 196 8.07 1.58 9.35
CA ARG A 196 9.09 0.87 10.15
C ARG A 196 9.42 -0.51 9.61
N HIS A 197 8.40 -1.26 9.21
CA HIS A 197 8.62 -2.59 8.67
C HIS A 197 9.47 -2.54 7.39
N VAL A 198 9.10 -1.69 6.42
CA VAL A 198 9.87 -1.52 5.17
C VAL A 198 11.28 -0.98 5.45
N ALA A 199 11.43 -0.03 6.40
CA ALA A 199 12.73 0.47 6.82
C ALA A 199 13.63 -0.67 7.34
N GLY A 200 13.10 -1.55 8.18
CA GLY A 200 13.83 -2.72 8.68
C GLY A 200 14.31 -3.65 7.56
N LEU A 201 13.48 -3.90 6.54
CA LEU A 201 13.87 -4.70 5.36
C LEU A 201 14.96 -4.04 4.51
N LEU A 202 15.01 -2.72 4.51
CA LEU A 202 16.01 -1.92 3.79
C LEU A 202 17.28 -1.69 4.61
N GLY A 203 17.29 -2.01 5.91
CA GLY A 203 18.39 -1.73 6.83
C GLY A 203 18.44 -0.27 7.29
N LEU A 204 17.33 0.48 7.19
CA LEU A 204 17.18 1.83 7.68
C LEU A 204 16.76 1.85 9.16
N THR A 205 17.12 2.89 9.88
CA THR A 205 16.70 3.15 11.27
C THR A 205 15.34 3.87 11.30
N GLU A 206 14.69 3.93 12.47
CA GLU A 206 13.43 4.67 12.63
C GLU A 206 13.58 6.19 12.40
N GLU A 207 14.76 6.75 12.61
CA GLU A 207 15.05 8.18 12.38
C GLU A 207 15.17 8.53 10.89
N GLN A 208 15.27 7.52 10.02
CA GLN A 208 15.41 7.65 8.57
C GLN A 208 14.08 7.48 7.83
N VAL A 209 12.95 7.55 8.54
CA VAL A 209 11.61 7.32 7.98
C VAL A 209 10.66 8.49 8.29
#